data_9255d0091f52464e1023e49b813b2bba
#
_entry.id   9255d0091f52464e1023e49b813b2bba
#
_cell.length_a   1.000
_cell.length_b   1.000
_cell.length_c   1.000
_cell.angle_alpha   90.00
_cell.angle_beta   90.00
_cell.angle_gamma   90.00
#
_symmetry.space_group_name_H-M   'P 1'
#
loop_
_entity.id
_entity.type
_entity.pdbx_description
1 polymer ?
#
loop_
_entity_poly.entity_id
_entity_poly.type
_entity_poly.pdbx_seq_one_letter_code
_entity_poly.pdbx_strand_id
1 'polypeptide(L)'
;NGKVYSINLGRVIYSGIYYNKQLFEQNKIAVPTTWPELVAACETFKAQNVPCMTAGGKDGWPIFVGAYGLIGAMYPDQAALVEGLWNGTIKWNDEKSLEMWTKMQVYARDMMEEGASGIAGDAAPGRFASGAVAMFPGGSWYAPAIEAAQPTFDWGYIPFPGSDTAADNQYWFGKYDQGWAIASNTPNKDAAVLYLKEFSDPANYQAFVDAVGFIPTQPTAKLNTKIGADIAPFLGNFRVGYEQYWIAPKGAGQFANPWASYFKPFGTDDDPKVLADKVQADLQAGLDAVK
;
A
#
# COMPACT_ATOMS: atom_id res chain seq x y z
N ASN A 1 -10.95 -13.24 -23.57
CA ASN A 1 -10.61 -13.58 -24.96
C ASN A 1 -9.47 -14.60 -25.09
N GLY A 2 -8.93 -15.12 -23.96
CA GLY A 2 -7.87 -16.17 -23.91
C GLY A 2 -6.48 -15.73 -24.38
N LYS A 3 -6.22 -14.45 -24.58
CA LYS A 3 -4.91 -13.93 -24.97
C LYS A 3 -4.15 -13.42 -23.77
N VAL A 4 -2.86 -13.71 -23.72
CA VAL A 4 -1.91 -13.18 -22.73
C VAL A 4 -1.20 -11.98 -23.35
N TYR A 5 -1.30 -10.83 -22.71
CA TYR A 5 -0.73 -9.57 -23.19
C TYR A 5 0.52 -9.14 -22.42
N SER A 6 0.73 -9.69 -21.24
CA SER A 6 1.91 -9.43 -20.42
C SER A 6 2.23 -10.62 -19.53
N ILE A 7 3.48 -10.72 -19.09
CA ILE A 7 3.89 -11.62 -18.01
C ILE A 7 3.97 -10.80 -16.72
N ASN A 8 3.37 -11.30 -15.66
CA ASN A 8 3.41 -10.64 -14.36
C ASN A 8 4.77 -10.83 -13.68
N LEU A 9 5.29 -9.79 -13.03
CA LEU A 9 6.60 -9.83 -12.37
C LEU A 9 6.53 -10.33 -10.92
N GLY A 10 5.37 -10.26 -10.28
CA GLY A 10 5.18 -10.69 -8.91
C GLY A 10 3.97 -10.02 -8.26
N ARG A 11 3.72 -10.36 -6.99
CA ARG A 11 2.77 -9.65 -6.14
C ARG A 11 3.51 -8.72 -5.22
N VAL A 12 2.88 -7.59 -4.89
CA VAL A 12 3.37 -6.65 -3.90
C VAL A 12 2.32 -6.44 -2.82
N ILE A 13 2.76 -6.28 -1.59
CA ILE A 13 1.93 -5.81 -0.49
C ILE A 13 2.03 -4.30 -0.47
N TYR A 14 0.87 -3.63 -0.43
CA TYR A 14 0.78 -2.18 -0.24
C TYR A 14 0.56 -1.82 1.23
N SER A 15 -0.28 -2.58 1.94
CA SER A 15 -0.75 -2.26 3.28
C SER A 15 0.08 -2.87 4.41
N GLY A 16 1.39 -2.67 4.40
CA GLY A 16 2.22 -3.13 5.51
C GLY A 16 2.82 -1.98 6.31
N ILE A 17 3.20 -2.26 7.54
CA ILE A 17 3.93 -1.33 8.41
C ILE A 17 5.22 -1.99 8.87
N TYR A 18 6.34 -1.40 8.51
CA TYR A 18 7.62 -1.70 9.14
C TYR A 18 7.65 -1.08 10.53
N TYR A 19 8.16 -1.80 11.53
CA TYR A 19 8.24 -1.28 12.90
C TYR A 19 9.57 -1.62 13.56
N ASN A 20 10.04 -0.71 14.41
CA ASN A 20 11.26 -0.86 15.19
C ASN A 20 10.94 -1.59 16.49
N LYS A 21 11.29 -2.90 16.58
CA LYS A 21 11.00 -3.74 17.74
C LYS A 21 11.62 -3.18 19.02
N GLN A 22 12.83 -2.62 18.94
CA GLN A 22 13.53 -2.08 20.11
C GLN A 22 12.76 -0.87 20.70
N LEU A 23 12.24 0.04 19.88
CA LEU A 23 11.44 1.16 20.36
C LEU A 23 10.12 0.69 21.00
N PHE A 24 9.48 -0.33 20.44
CA PHE A 24 8.27 -0.93 21.03
C PHE A 24 8.57 -1.53 22.42
N GLU A 25 9.64 -2.32 22.55
CA GLU A 25 10.08 -2.91 23.83
C GLU A 25 10.44 -1.85 24.87
N GLN A 26 11.25 -0.86 24.51
CA GLN A 26 11.69 0.22 25.40
C GLN A 26 10.50 1.02 25.96
N ASN A 27 9.47 1.23 25.15
CA ASN A 27 8.27 1.96 25.55
C ASN A 27 7.15 1.05 26.07
N LYS A 28 7.38 -0.28 26.16
CA LYS A 28 6.42 -1.29 26.63
C LYS A 28 5.12 -1.27 25.83
N ILE A 29 5.24 -1.03 24.53
CA ILE A 29 4.12 -1.02 23.60
C ILE A 29 4.00 -2.39 22.95
N ALA A 30 2.81 -3.00 22.99
CA ALA A 30 2.53 -4.20 22.23
C ALA A 30 2.39 -3.85 20.73
N VAL A 31 2.76 -4.80 19.87
CA VAL A 31 2.56 -4.64 18.42
C VAL A 31 1.06 -4.51 18.14
N PRO A 32 0.59 -3.41 17.52
CA PRO A 32 -0.84 -3.16 17.36
C PRO A 32 -1.48 -4.14 16.37
N THR A 33 -2.63 -4.66 16.74
CA THR A 33 -3.45 -5.59 15.93
C THR A 33 -4.78 -4.97 15.52
N THR A 34 -5.14 -3.84 16.12
CA THR A 34 -6.37 -3.07 15.87
C THR A 34 -6.07 -1.59 15.63
N TRP A 35 -7.01 -0.91 15.00
CA TRP A 35 -6.89 0.54 14.79
C TRP A 35 -6.76 1.34 16.09
N PRO A 36 -7.58 1.10 17.16
CA PRO A 36 -7.39 1.79 18.41
C PRO A 36 -6.02 1.55 19.06
N GLU A 37 -5.48 0.32 18.95
CA GLU A 37 -4.12 0.02 19.44
C GLU A 37 -3.05 0.77 18.66
N LEU A 38 -3.20 0.92 17.34
CA LEU A 38 -2.28 1.71 16.51
C LEU A 38 -2.31 3.20 16.91
N VAL A 39 -3.49 3.76 17.12
CA VAL A 39 -3.66 5.14 17.61
C VAL A 39 -2.96 5.30 18.95
N ALA A 40 -3.25 4.43 19.92
CA ALA A 40 -2.67 4.48 21.27
C ALA A 40 -1.13 4.31 21.26
N ALA A 41 -0.59 3.47 20.38
CA ALA A 41 0.84 3.34 20.19
C ALA A 41 1.47 4.66 19.71
N CYS A 42 0.87 5.32 18.72
CA CYS A 42 1.34 6.61 18.22
C CYS A 42 1.25 7.72 19.29
N GLU A 43 0.19 7.77 20.08
CA GLU A 43 0.06 8.70 21.19
C GLU A 43 1.16 8.48 22.25
N THR A 44 1.46 7.21 22.56
CA THR A 44 2.52 6.86 23.50
C THR A 44 3.89 7.30 22.99
N PHE A 45 4.21 7.02 21.72
CA PHE A 45 5.46 7.48 21.12
C PHE A 45 5.57 9.00 21.11
N LYS A 46 4.51 9.70 20.74
CA LYS A 46 4.44 11.16 20.74
C LYS A 46 4.69 11.74 22.13
N ALA A 47 4.12 11.14 23.18
CA ALA A 47 4.35 11.54 24.57
C ALA A 47 5.80 11.36 25.01
N GLN A 48 6.55 10.47 24.38
CA GLN A 48 7.99 10.22 24.62
C GLN A 48 8.90 11.02 23.64
N ASN A 49 8.35 11.94 22.86
CA ASN A 49 9.04 12.68 21.81
C ASN A 49 9.67 11.76 20.72
N VAL A 50 9.10 10.59 20.49
CA VAL A 50 9.48 9.68 19.41
C VAL A 50 8.47 9.89 18.27
N PRO A 51 8.92 10.23 17.05
CA PRO A 51 8.03 10.28 15.90
C PRO A 51 7.41 8.90 15.64
N CYS A 52 6.08 8.86 15.50
CA CYS A 52 5.38 7.59 15.33
C CYS A 52 5.64 6.98 13.95
N MET A 53 5.36 7.72 12.89
CA MET A 53 5.48 7.24 11.51
C MET A 53 6.20 8.25 10.62
N THR A 54 6.84 7.72 9.57
CA THR A 54 7.34 8.51 8.45
C THR A 54 6.70 8.04 7.15
N ALA A 55 6.68 8.91 6.15
CA ALA A 55 6.31 8.55 4.77
C ALA A 55 6.95 9.53 3.78
N GLY A 56 7.04 9.10 2.52
CA GLY A 56 7.51 9.94 1.42
C GLY A 56 6.45 10.93 0.93
N GLY A 57 6.06 11.88 1.79
CA GLY A 57 4.95 12.80 1.53
C GLY A 57 5.17 13.76 0.37
N LYS A 58 6.44 14.05 0.01
CA LYS A 58 6.77 14.90 -1.14
C LYS A 58 6.22 14.36 -2.45
N ASP A 59 6.24 13.05 -2.62
CA ASP A 59 5.77 12.39 -3.84
C ASP A 59 4.26 12.09 -3.82
N GLY A 60 3.61 12.27 -2.66
CA GLY A 60 2.18 12.09 -2.45
C GLY A 60 1.74 10.62 -2.37
N TRP A 61 2.08 9.80 -3.35
CA TRP A 61 1.63 8.39 -3.42
C TRP A 61 2.06 7.51 -2.23
N PRO A 62 3.27 7.66 -1.59
CA PRO A 62 3.67 6.75 -0.53
C PRO A 62 2.75 6.76 0.69
N ILE A 63 2.08 7.86 0.94
CA ILE A 63 1.14 7.96 2.04
C ILE A 63 -0.11 7.12 1.80
N PHE A 64 -0.54 6.95 0.54
CA PHE A 64 -1.66 6.11 0.19
C PHE A 64 -1.39 4.62 0.43
N VAL A 65 -0.13 4.23 0.45
CA VAL A 65 0.26 2.84 0.70
C VAL A 65 -0.30 2.37 2.05
N GLY A 66 -0.14 3.18 3.12
CA GLY A 66 -0.80 2.90 4.40
C GLY A 66 -2.34 2.98 4.33
N ALA A 67 -2.87 3.95 3.60
CA ALA A 67 -4.32 4.13 3.45
C ALA A 67 -5.01 2.92 2.77
N TYR A 68 -4.34 2.18 1.91
CA TYR A 68 -4.87 0.92 1.36
C TYR A 68 -5.20 -0.11 2.43
N GLY A 69 -4.53 -0.07 3.58
CA GLY A 69 -4.89 -0.90 4.73
C GLY A 69 -6.29 -0.59 5.26
N LEU A 70 -6.68 0.69 5.29
CA LEU A 70 -8.03 1.10 5.69
C LEU A 70 -9.08 0.63 4.69
N ILE A 71 -8.81 0.76 3.38
CA ILE A 71 -9.72 0.27 2.34
C ILE A 71 -9.90 -1.24 2.45
N GLY A 72 -8.81 -1.98 2.62
CA GLY A 72 -8.85 -3.43 2.76
C GLY A 72 -9.61 -3.91 4.00
N ALA A 73 -9.54 -3.17 5.11
CA ALA A 73 -10.27 -3.45 6.33
C ALA A 73 -11.77 -3.18 6.19
N MET A 74 -12.11 -2.02 5.63
CA MET A 74 -13.50 -1.59 5.47
C MET A 74 -14.24 -2.35 4.37
N TYR A 75 -13.55 -2.72 3.30
CA TYR A 75 -14.09 -3.39 2.13
C TYR A 75 -13.29 -4.65 1.80
N PRO A 76 -13.47 -5.75 2.54
CA PRO A 76 -12.69 -6.97 2.35
C PRO A 76 -12.88 -7.62 0.97
N ASP A 77 -14.08 -7.51 0.38
CA ASP A 77 -14.38 -7.92 -0.99
C ASP A 77 -14.20 -6.73 -1.93
N GLN A 78 -13.04 -6.65 -2.57
CA GLN A 78 -12.68 -5.55 -3.44
C GLN A 78 -13.40 -5.60 -4.81
N ALA A 79 -13.80 -6.78 -5.25
CA ALA A 79 -14.63 -6.93 -6.46
C ALA A 79 -16.04 -6.38 -6.21
N ALA A 80 -16.64 -6.72 -5.08
CA ALA A 80 -17.93 -6.17 -4.66
C ALA A 80 -17.86 -4.64 -4.43
N LEU A 81 -16.73 -4.12 -3.91
CA LEU A 81 -16.52 -2.68 -3.83
C LEU A 81 -16.62 -2.02 -5.20
N VAL A 82 -15.90 -2.55 -6.20
CA VAL A 82 -15.91 -2.00 -7.57
C VAL A 82 -17.31 -2.08 -8.19
N GLU A 83 -17.98 -3.23 -8.06
CA GLU A 83 -19.35 -3.38 -8.55
C GLU A 83 -20.30 -2.39 -7.89
N GLY A 84 -20.19 -2.21 -6.58
CA GLY A 84 -21.02 -1.28 -5.82
C GLY A 84 -20.79 0.18 -6.20
N LEU A 85 -19.53 0.57 -6.45
CA LEU A 85 -19.20 1.92 -6.94
C LEU A 85 -19.77 2.17 -8.35
N TRP A 86 -19.72 1.17 -9.25
CA TRP A 86 -20.25 1.27 -10.60
C TRP A 86 -21.79 1.36 -10.67
N ASN A 87 -22.47 0.61 -9.82
CA ASN A 87 -23.94 0.57 -9.79
C ASN A 87 -24.56 1.57 -8.80
N GLY A 88 -23.72 2.25 -7.99
CA GLY A 88 -24.15 3.28 -7.04
C GLY A 88 -24.69 2.75 -5.72
N THR A 89 -24.58 1.44 -5.45
CA THR A 89 -24.93 0.84 -4.15
C THR A 89 -23.91 1.09 -3.06
N ILE A 90 -22.66 1.37 -3.44
CA ILE A 90 -21.61 1.89 -2.58
C ILE A 90 -21.23 3.29 -3.09
N LYS A 91 -21.05 4.22 -2.16
CA LYS A 91 -20.64 5.59 -2.46
C LYS A 91 -19.45 5.97 -1.59
N TRP A 92 -18.53 6.77 -2.12
CA TRP A 92 -17.39 7.28 -1.35
C TRP A 92 -17.78 8.23 -0.22
N ASN A 93 -19.02 8.68 -0.17
CA ASN A 93 -19.57 9.55 0.86
C ASN A 93 -20.72 8.94 1.67
N ASP A 94 -20.89 7.61 1.61
CA ASP A 94 -21.76 6.91 2.55
C ASP A 94 -21.12 6.83 3.96
N GLU A 95 -21.90 6.39 4.95
CA GLU A 95 -21.48 6.34 6.35
C GLU A 95 -20.22 5.52 6.55
N LYS A 96 -20.13 4.36 5.91
CA LYS A 96 -18.99 3.46 6.00
C LYS A 96 -17.73 4.05 5.37
N SER A 97 -17.86 4.66 4.20
CA SER A 97 -16.74 5.35 3.55
C SER A 97 -16.30 6.58 4.34
N LEU A 98 -17.24 7.29 4.99
CA LEU A 98 -16.93 8.43 5.82
C LEU A 98 -16.10 8.05 7.06
N GLU A 99 -16.38 6.90 7.68
CA GLU A 99 -15.54 6.36 8.75
C GLU A 99 -14.11 6.13 8.24
N MET A 100 -13.96 5.52 7.07
CA MET A 100 -12.65 5.30 6.44
C MET A 100 -11.91 6.62 6.17
N TRP A 101 -12.58 7.66 5.65
CA TRP A 101 -11.98 8.98 5.43
C TRP A 101 -11.53 9.63 6.73
N THR A 102 -12.30 9.46 7.81
CA THR A 102 -11.96 9.96 9.14
C THR A 102 -10.68 9.27 9.66
N LYS A 103 -10.59 7.94 9.55
CA LYS A 103 -9.37 7.20 9.91
C LYS A 103 -8.17 7.62 9.06
N MET A 104 -8.36 7.85 7.75
CA MET A 104 -7.31 8.36 6.87
C MET A 104 -6.78 9.74 7.28
N GLN A 105 -7.67 10.62 7.72
CA GLN A 105 -7.27 11.94 8.21
C GLN A 105 -6.41 11.82 9.47
N VAL A 106 -6.82 10.98 10.43
CA VAL A 106 -6.02 10.70 11.64
C VAL A 106 -4.65 10.13 11.26
N TYR A 107 -4.62 9.15 10.37
CA TYR A 107 -3.38 8.55 9.89
C TYR A 107 -2.41 9.59 9.30
N ALA A 108 -2.91 10.41 8.39
CA ALA A 108 -2.06 11.34 7.66
C ALA A 108 -1.64 12.58 8.49
N ARG A 109 -2.52 13.06 9.37
CA ARG A 109 -2.30 14.28 10.15
C ARG A 109 -1.63 14.01 11.48
N ASP A 110 -2.11 12.97 12.20
CA ASP A 110 -1.80 12.82 13.62
C ASP A 110 -0.70 11.78 13.88
N MET A 111 -0.49 10.83 12.94
CA MET A 111 0.51 9.77 13.10
C MET A 111 1.84 10.05 12.40
N MET A 112 1.85 10.92 11.37
CA MET A 112 3.07 11.25 10.64
C MET A 112 3.97 12.22 11.41
N GLU A 113 5.29 12.08 11.23
CA GLU A 113 6.26 13.02 11.78
C GLU A 113 6.13 14.41 11.15
N GLU A 114 6.52 15.43 11.90
CA GLU A 114 6.64 16.79 11.37
C GLU A 114 7.63 16.81 10.19
N GLY A 115 7.25 17.49 9.12
CA GLY A 115 8.08 17.58 7.92
C GLY A 115 7.99 16.38 6.97
N ALA A 116 7.20 15.34 7.26
CA ALA A 116 7.02 14.20 6.36
C ALA A 116 6.58 14.60 4.94
N SER A 117 5.87 15.71 4.78
CA SER A 117 5.50 16.29 3.47
C SER A 117 6.69 16.67 2.58
N GLY A 118 7.87 16.88 3.16
CA GLY A 118 9.11 17.20 2.44
C GLY A 118 9.99 15.99 2.14
N ILE A 119 9.69 14.82 2.70
CA ILE A 119 10.49 13.60 2.53
C ILE A 119 10.14 12.98 1.17
N ALA A 120 11.16 12.69 0.34
CA ALA A 120 10.97 11.95 -0.90
C ALA A 120 10.69 10.46 -0.62
N GLY A 121 9.94 9.78 -1.50
CA GLY A 121 9.53 8.40 -1.30
C GLY A 121 10.69 7.42 -1.18
N ASP A 122 11.76 7.65 -1.91
CA ASP A 122 12.99 6.85 -1.86
C ASP A 122 13.86 7.12 -0.62
N ALA A 123 13.66 8.26 0.07
CA ALA A 123 14.37 8.59 1.30
C ALA A 123 13.69 8.02 2.57
N ALA A 124 12.40 7.73 2.52
CA ALA A 124 11.64 7.26 3.68
C ALA A 124 12.15 5.93 4.29
N PRO A 125 12.56 4.90 3.51
CA PRO A 125 13.15 3.69 4.07
C PRO A 125 14.44 3.95 4.86
N GLY A 126 15.29 4.85 4.37
CA GLY A 126 16.52 5.27 5.09
C GLY A 126 16.20 6.03 6.37
N ARG A 127 15.16 6.84 6.38
CA ARG A 127 14.67 7.54 7.57
C ARG A 127 14.24 6.55 8.66
N PHE A 128 13.50 5.50 8.29
CA PHE A 128 13.15 4.41 9.21
C PHE A 128 14.41 3.65 9.68
N ALA A 129 15.26 3.24 8.76
CA ALA A 129 16.46 2.47 9.04
C ALA A 129 17.46 3.20 9.96
N SER A 130 17.43 4.53 10.01
CA SER A 130 18.24 5.32 10.95
C SER A 130 17.75 5.21 12.41
N GLY A 131 16.61 4.59 12.68
CA GLY A 131 16.01 4.48 14.01
C GLY A 131 15.33 5.77 14.50
N ALA A 132 15.16 6.77 13.64
CA ALA A 132 14.61 8.07 14.01
C ALA A 132 13.09 8.07 14.20
N VAL A 133 12.40 7.03 13.75
CA VAL A 133 10.94 6.88 13.85
C VAL A 133 10.58 5.46 14.25
N ALA A 134 9.42 5.29 14.89
CA ALA A 134 8.98 3.99 15.39
C ALA A 134 8.46 3.07 14.28
N MET A 135 7.77 3.63 13.28
CA MET A 135 7.12 2.88 12.22
C MET A 135 7.28 3.55 10.85
N PHE A 136 7.15 2.72 9.81
CA PHE A 136 7.14 3.16 8.41
C PHE A 136 6.07 2.37 7.65
N PRO A 137 4.90 2.96 7.39
CA PRO A 137 3.93 2.39 6.47
C PRO A 137 4.52 2.36 5.06
N GLY A 138 4.72 1.16 4.53
CA GLY A 138 5.40 1.00 3.27
C GLY A 138 5.14 -0.35 2.63
N GLY A 139 5.23 -0.41 1.32
CA GLY A 139 5.04 -1.67 0.59
C GLY A 139 6.22 -2.64 0.76
N SER A 140 5.96 -3.91 0.47
CA SER A 140 6.97 -4.98 0.62
C SER A 140 8.27 -4.74 -0.15
N TRP A 141 8.23 -3.96 -1.22
CA TRP A 141 9.41 -3.61 -2.05
C TRP A 141 10.43 -2.71 -1.34
N TYR A 142 10.12 -2.17 -0.17
CA TYR A 142 11.08 -1.37 0.60
C TYR A 142 12.01 -2.22 1.48
N ALA A 143 11.69 -3.51 1.69
CA ALA A 143 12.50 -4.37 2.54
C ALA A 143 13.97 -4.46 2.10
N PRO A 144 14.31 -4.64 0.82
CA PRO A 144 15.72 -4.66 0.39
C PRO A 144 16.45 -3.35 0.67
N ALA A 145 15.78 -2.20 0.53
CA ALA A 145 16.37 -0.89 0.82
C ALA A 145 16.63 -0.69 2.32
N ILE A 146 15.71 -1.16 3.18
CA ILE A 146 15.90 -1.15 4.64
C ILE A 146 17.06 -2.08 5.05
N GLU A 147 17.11 -3.29 4.49
CA GLU A 147 18.20 -4.24 4.73
C GLU A 147 19.55 -3.68 4.31
N ALA A 148 19.62 -3.06 3.12
CA ALA A 148 20.84 -2.44 2.61
C ALA A 148 21.33 -1.25 3.46
N ALA A 149 20.44 -0.55 4.15
CA ALA A 149 20.78 0.52 5.08
C ALA A 149 21.32 0.02 6.42
N GLN A 150 21.31 -1.29 6.69
CA GLN A 150 21.87 -1.96 7.86
C GLN A 150 21.44 -1.32 9.20
N PRO A 151 20.14 -1.27 9.53
CA PRO A 151 19.67 -0.70 10.79
C PRO A 151 20.32 -1.41 11.99
N THR A 152 20.67 -0.66 13.03
CA THR A 152 21.31 -1.18 14.25
C THR A 152 20.33 -1.80 15.23
N PHE A 153 19.06 -1.88 14.89
CA PHE A 153 17.95 -2.43 15.68
C PHE A 153 17.26 -3.57 14.93
N ASP A 154 16.56 -4.44 15.66
CA ASP A 154 15.69 -5.43 15.05
C ASP A 154 14.34 -4.79 14.63
N TRP A 155 13.81 -5.21 13.49
CA TRP A 155 12.58 -4.70 12.93
C TRP A 155 11.73 -5.83 12.35
N GLY A 156 10.43 -5.57 12.21
CA GLY A 156 9.48 -6.49 11.64
C GLY A 156 8.53 -5.79 10.68
N TYR A 157 7.61 -6.58 10.11
CA TYR A 157 6.61 -6.11 9.15
C TYR A 157 5.25 -6.69 9.51
N ILE A 158 4.25 -5.85 9.70
CA ILE A 158 2.90 -6.24 10.13
C ILE A 158 1.83 -5.79 9.14
N PRO A 159 0.70 -6.49 9.04
CA PRO A 159 -0.48 -5.97 8.36
C PRO A 159 -0.92 -4.64 8.97
N PHE A 160 -1.42 -3.74 8.13
CA PHE A 160 -1.96 -2.46 8.61
C PHE A 160 -3.26 -2.72 9.39
N PRO A 161 -3.34 -2.34 10.69
CA PRO A 161 -4.50 -2.61 11.53
C PRO A 161 -5.59 -1.55 11.32
N GLY A 162 -6.30 -1.59 10.20
CA GLY A 162 -7.32 -0.59 9.83
C GLY A 162 -8.69 -0.80 10.48
N SER A 163 -8.99 -2.02 10.95
CA SER A 163 -10.24 -2.35 11.66
C SER A 163 -10.06 -2.31 13.18
N ASP A 164 -11.14 -2.04 13.88
CA ASP A 164 -11.21 -2.11 15.34
C ASP A 164 -11.25 -3.57 15.86
N THR A 165 -11.41 -4.53 14.96
CA THR A 165 -11.41 -5.98 15.25
C THR A 165 -10.14 -6.63 14.72
N ALA A 166 -9.33 -7.25 15.59
CA ALA A 166 -8.05 -7.85 15.21
C ALA A 166 -8.17 -8.93 14.12
N ALA A 167 -9.24 -9.72 14.12
CA ALA A 167 -9.47 -10.76 13.12
C ALA A 167 -9.62 -10.20 11.71
N ASP A 168 -10.14 -8.98 11.56
CA ASP A 168 -10.32 -8.32 10.27
C ASP A 168 -9.02 -7.76 9.68
N ASN A 169 -7.98 -7.65 10.51
CA ASN A 169 -6.66 -7.12 10.13
C ASN A 169 -5.64 -8.20 9.76
N GLN A 170 -6.03 -9.49 9.77
CA GLN A 170 -5.17 -10.61 9.42
C GLN A 170 -5.13 -10.87 7.91
N TYR A 171 -4.67 -9.88 7.14
CA TYR A 171 -4.62 -9.95 5.67
C TYR A 171 -3.48 -9.09 5.12
N TRP A 172 -3.08 -9.38 3.90
CA TRP A 172 -2.25 -8.50 3.10
C TRP A 172 -3.08 -7.89 1.97
N PHE A 173 -3.06 -6.58 1.86
CA PHE A 173 -3.66 -5.87 0.75
C PHE A 173 -2.59 -5.48 -0.26
N GLY A 174 -2.83 -5.79 -1.52
CA GLY A 174 -1.86 -5.50 -2.57
C GLY A 174 -2.39 -5.82 -3.95
N LYS A 175 -1.51 -6.04 -4.89
CA LYS A 175 -1.86 -6.38 -6.26
C LYS A 175 -0.80 -7.23 -6.95
N TYR A 176 -1.16 -7.81 -8.10
CA TYR A 176 -0.20 -8.24 -9.10
C TYR A 176 0.34 -6.99 -9.78
N ASP A 177 1.55 -6.59 -9.39
CA ASP A 177 2.14 -5.33 -9.84
C ASP A 177 3.09 -5.57 -11.00
N GLN A 178 3.18 -4.57 -11.84
CA GLN A 178 4.04 -4.56 -13.01
C GLN A 178 3.92 -5.79 -13.92
N GLY A 179 4.26 -5.61 -15.16
CA GLY A 179 4.29 -6.68 -16.15
C GLY A 179 5.13 -6.29 -17.36
N TRP A 180 5.81 -7.27 -17.91
CA TRP A 180 6.47 -7.09 -19.20
C TRP A 180 5.51 -7.39 -20.33
N ALA A 181 5.39 -6.45 -21.28
CA ALA A 181 4.66 -6.62 -22.52
C ALA A 181 5.54 -6.25 -23.71
N ILE A 182 5.27 -6.87 -24.84
CA ILE A 182 5.96 -6.55 -26.10
C ILE A 182 5.06 -5.61 -26.91
N ALA A 183 5.59 -4.44 -27.27
CA ALA A 183 4.87 -3.52 -28.13
C ALA A 183 4.60 -4.16 -29.50
N SER A 184 3.34 -4.09 -29.98
CA SER A 184 2.95 -4.75 -31.23
C SER A 184 3.70 -4.25 -32.46
N ASN A 185 4.16 -2.99 -32.42
CA ASN A 185 4.91 -2.32 -33.49
C ASN A 185 6.42 -2.31 -33.30
N THR A 186 6.96 -3.09 -32.35
CA THR A 186 8.43 -3.14 -32.18
C THR A 186 9.11 -3.73 -33.41
N PRO A 187 10.19 -3.12 -33.91
CA PRO A 187 11.02 -3.71 -34.98
C PRO A 187 11.91 -4.86 -34.46
N ASN A 188 12.07 -4.99 -33.12
CA ASN A 188 12.99 -5.94 -32.49
C ASN A 188 12.24 -7.06 -31.74
N LYS A 189 11.22 -7.65 -32.37
CA LYS A 189 10.34 -8.62 -31.73
C LYS A 189 11.08 -9.83 -31.17
N ASP A 190 12.02 -10.39 -31.95
CA ASP A 190 12.77 -11.60 -31.52
C ASP A 190 13.66 -11.32 -30.32
N ALA A 191 14.31 -10.15 -30.28
CA ALA A 191 15.10 -9.73 -29.12
C ALA A 191 14.21 -9.53 -27.88
N ALA A 192 13.02 -8.92 -28.04
CA ALA A 192 12.08 -8.75 -26.94
C ALA A 192 11.55 -10.09 -26.40
N VAL A 193 11.27 -11.04 -27.29
CA VAL A 193 10.88 -12.41 -26.89
C VAL A 193 12.03 -13.11 -26.16
N LEU A 194 13.26 -12.98 -26.65
CA LEU A 194 14.44 -13.55 -25.97
C LEU A 194 14.60 -12.95 -24.56
N TYR A 195 14.48 -11.63 -24.42
CA TYR A 195 14.53 -10.99 -23.11
C TYR A 195 13.49 -11.57 -22.14
N LEU A 196 12.23 -11.74 -22.57
CA LEU A 196 11.20 -12.33 -21.71
C LEU A 196 11.50 -13.78 -21.32
N LYS A 197 12.09 -14.57 -22.23
CA LYS A 197 12.51 -15.94 -21.92
C LYS A 197 13.64 -15.96 -20.89
N GLU A 198 14.67 -15.15 -21.09
CA GLU A 198 15.79 -15.01 -20.14
C GLU A 198 15.32 -14.49 -18.78
N PHE A 199 14.44 -13.48 -18.75
CA PHE A 199 13.84 -13.02 -17.50
C PHE A 199 13.05 -14.11 -16.78
N SER A 200 12.36 -14.99 -17.53
CA SER A 200 11.56 -16.09 -16.97
C SER A 200 12.38 -17.31 -16.57
N ASP A 201 13.68 -17.34 -16.85
CA ASP A 201 14.58 -18.36 -16.32
C ASP A 201 14.54 -18.33 -14.79
N PRO A 202 14.45 -19.49 -14.11
CA PRO A 202 14.32 -19.54 -12.64
C PRO A 202 15.42 -18.81 -11.89
N ALA A 203 16.67 -18.83 -12.35
CA ALA A 203 17.79 -18.16 -11.69
C ALA A 203 17.70 -16.64 -11.86
N ASN A 204 17.39 -16.17 -13.06
CA ASN A 204 17.23 -14.76 -13.36
C ASN A 204 16.00 -14.17 -12.64
N TYR A 205 14.90 -14.92 -12.61
CA TYR A 205 13.71 -14.50 -11.89
C TYR A 205 13.93 -14.46 -10.38
N GLN A 206 14.68 -15.42 -9.80
CA GLN A 206 15.06 -15.37 -8.39
C GLN A 206 15.92 -14.14 -8.08
N ALA A 207 16.91 -13.83 -8.92
CA ALA A 207 17.74 -12.64 -8.74
C ALA A 207 16.90 -11.34 -8.77
N PHE A 208 15.89 -11.27 -9.64
CA PHE A 208 14.94 -10.17 -9.66
C PHE A 208 14.13 -10.08 -8.34
N VAL A 209 13.58 -11.21 -7.87
CA VAL A 209 12.80 -11.27 -6.61
C VAL A 209 13.65 -10.79 -5.43
N ASP A 210 14.90 -11.24 -5.34
CA ASP A 210 15.83 -10.84 -4.28
C ASP A 210 16.16 -9.34 -4.32
N ALA A 211 16.26 -8.76 -5.51
CA ALA A 211 16.58 -7.35 -5.68
C ALA A 211 15.40 -6.40 -5.36
N VAL A 212 14.16 -6.82 -5.67
CA VAL A 212 12.99 -5.93 -5.58
C VAL A 212 12.03 -6.28 -4.44
N GLY A 213 12.19 -7.42 -3.77
CA GLY A 213 11.33 -7.82 -2.64
C GLY A 213 9.89 -8.15 -3.02
N PHE A 214 9.62 -8.52 -4.28
CA PHE A 214 8.29 -8.96 -4.73
C PHE A 214 7.99 -10.37 -4.23
N ILE A 215 6.73 -10.63 -3.89
CA ILE A 215 6.27 -11.99 -3.63
C ILE A 215 6.21 -12.72 -4.96
N PRO A 216 7.00 -13.81 -5.13
CA PRO A 216 7.13 -14.46 -6.42
C PRO A 216 5.83 -15.10 -6.90
N THR A 217 5.66 -15.14 -8.22
CA THR A 217 4.57 -15.85 -8.90
C THR A 217 5.06 -17.12 -9.59
N GLN A 218 6.37 -17.29 -9.75
CA GLN A 218 6.94 -18.58 -10.18
C GLN A 218 7.10 -19.51 -8.98
N PRO A 219 6.65 -20.79 -9.09
CA PRO A 219 6.66 -21.73 -7.97
C PRO A 219 8.05 -22.08 -7.42
N THR A 220 9.09 -21.92 -8.25
CA THR A 220 10.48 -22.21 -7.90
C THR A 220 11.18 -21.10 -7.14
N ALA A 221 10.67 -19.87 -7.23
CA ALA A 221 11.26 -18.72 -6.57
C ALA A 221 10.78 -18.56 -5.13
N LYS A 222 11.63 -17.98 -4.28
CA LYS A 222 11.37 -17.74 -2.85
C LYS A 222 11.58 -16.28 -2.51
N LEU A 223 10.80 -15.78 -1.57
CA LEU A 223 11.02 -14.47 -0.97
C LEU A 223 12.08 -14.62 0.14
N ASN A 224 13.31 -14.17 -0.13
CA ASN A 224 14.45 -14.30 0.78
C ASN A 224 14.68 -13.06 1.67
N THR A 225 13.87 -12.01 1.52
CA THR A 225 13.95 -10.82 2.38
C THR A 225 13.53 -11.15 3.81
N LYS A 226 14.00 -10.36 4.78
CA LYS A 226 13.70 -10.52 6.22
C LYS A 226 12.20 -10.60 6.50
N ILE A 227 11.38 -9.86 5.75
CA ILE A 227 9.93 -9.84 5.94
C ILE A 227 9.22 -11.12 5.47
N GLY A 228 9.91 -12.05 4.79
CA GLY A 228 9.31 -13.28 4.29
C GLY A 228 8.63 -14.11 5.39
N ALA A 229 9.24 -14.18 6.58
CA ALA A 229 8.67 -14.87 7.73
C ALA A 229 7.43 -14.14 8.30
N ASP A 230 7.44 -12.82 8.30
CA ASP A 230 6.32 -11.99 8.76
C ASP A 230 5.13 -12.04 7.80
N ILE A 231 5.41 -12.20 6.49
CA ILE A 231 4.39 -12.27 5.45
C ILE A 231 3.66 -13.62 5.43
N ALA A 232 4.40 -14.71 5.63
CA ALA A 232 3.91 -16.07 5.42
C ALA A 232 2.59 -16.41 6.18
N PRO A 233 2.38 -16.03 7.45
CA PRO A 233 1.17 -16.38 8.19
C PRO A 233 -0.12 -15.84 7.58
N PHE A 234 -0.05 -14.69 6.89
CA PHE A 234 -1.22 -14.00 6.34
C PHE A 234 -1.32 -14.08 4.81
N LEU A 235 -0.41 -14.81 4.16
CA LEU A 235 -0.37 -14.87 2.69
C LEU A 235 -1.61 -15.54 2.09
N GLY A 236 -2.24 -16.46 2.84
CA GLY A 236 -3.51 -17.07 2.46
C GLY A 236 -4.69 -16.09 2.41
N ASN A 237 -4.58 -14.96 3.11
CA ASN A 237 -5.58 -13.89 3.16
C ASN A 237 -5.15 -12.67 2.33
N PHE A 238 -4.48 -12.87 1.21
CA PHE A 238 -4.08 -11.79 0.33
C PHE A 238 -5.31 -11.21 -0.38
N ARG A 239 -5.59 -9.93 -0.16
CA ARG A 239 -6.67 -9.17 -0.81
C ARG A 239 -6.09 -8.40 -1.98
N VAL A 240 -6.54 -8.73 -3.17
CA VAL A 240 -6.18 -7.98 -4.39
C VAL A 240 -6.94 -6.67 -4.39
N GLY A 241 -6.22 -5.56 -4.48
CA GLY A 241 -6.79 -4.23 -4.41
C GLY A 241 -7.78 -3.94 -5.54
N TYR A 242 -8.76 -3.10 -5.26
CA TYR A 242 -9.84 -2.74 -6.19
C TYR A 242 -9.31 -2.23 -7.55
N GLU A 243 -8.15 -1.63 -7.59
CA GLU A 243 -7.49 -1.18 -8.83
C GLU A 243 -7.29 -2.28 -9.87
N GLN A 244 -7.22 -3.56 -9.45
CA GLN A 244 -7.10 -4.70 -10.37
C GLN A 244 -8.44 -5.06 -11.03
N TYR A 245 -9.53 -4.68 -10.41
CA TYR A 245 -10.90 -4.90 -10.92
C TYR A 245 -11.45 -3.68 -11.64
N TRP A 246 -10.83 -2.53 -11.40
CA TRP A 246 -11.32 -1.25 -11.87
C TRP A 246 -10.98 -1.02 -13.33
N ILE A 247 -11.98 -0.79 -14.14
CA ILE A 247 -11.84 -0.38 -15.54
C ILE A 247 -12.37 1.04 -15.64
N ALA A 248 -11.47 2.01 -15.64
CA ALA A 248 -11.85 3.39 -15.85
C ALA A 248 -12.35 3.57 -17.28
N PRO A 249 -13.51 4.19 -17.49
CA PRO A 249 -13.95 4.58 -18.81
C PRO A 249 -12.97 5.58 -19.43
N LYS A 250 -12.76 5.47 -20.72
CA LYS A 250 -11.88 6.40 -21.45
C LYS A 250 -12.39 7.83 -21.29
N GLY A 251 -11.58 8.70 -20.71
CA GLY A 251 -11.93 10.10 -20.49
C GLY A 251 -12.62 10.41 -19.16
N ALA A 252 -12.80 9.44 -18.28
CA ALA A 252 -13.41 9.63 -16.97
C ALA A 252 -12.49 10.30 -15.92
N GLY A 253 -11.39 10.90 -16.33
CA GLY A 253 -10.48 11.62 -15.46
C GLY A 253 -9.85 10.73 -14.39
N GLN A 254 -9.80 11.21 -13.17
CA GLN A 254 -9.14 10.56 -12.03
C GLN A 254 -10.04 9.58 -11.28
N PHE A 255 -11.18 9.29 -11.82
CA PHE A 255 -12.14 8.32 -11.36
C PHE A 255 -11.50 6.95 -10.96
N ALA A 256 -10.44 6.52 -11.66
CA ALA A 256 -9.73 5.29 -11.35
C ALA A 256 -8.81 5.39 -10.12
N ASN A 257 -8.43 6.59 -9.71
CA ASN A 257 -7.58 6.80 -8.55
C ASN A 257 -7.98 8.07 -7.80
N PRO A 258 -9.17 8.09 -7.19
CA PRO A 258 -9.74 9.26 -6.54
C PRO A 258 -8.86 9.81 -5.40
N TRP A 259 -8.08 8.94 -4.78
CA TRP A 259 -7.22 9.29 -3.65
C TRP A 259 -6.10 10.25 -4.02
N ALA A 260 -5.43 10.01 -5.14
CA ALA A 260 -4.26 10.78 -5.54
C ALA A 260 -4.55 12.25 -5.76
N SER A 261 -5.81 12.58 -6.07
CA SER A 261 -6.22 13.94 -6.42
C SER A 261 -6.78 14.74 -5.28
N TYR A 262 -7.43 14.07 -4.34
CA TYR A 262 -8.22 14.73 -3.30
C TYR A 262 -7.59 14.63 -1.92
N PHE A 263 -6.82 13.59 -1.70
CA PHE A 263 -6.13 13.42 -0.44
C PHE A 263 -4.80 14.17 -0.46
N LYS A 264 -4.79 15.37 0.07
CA LYS A 264 -3.56 16.10 0.42
C LYS A 264 -3.23 15.75 1.87
N PRO A 265 -2.34 14.78 2.10
CA PRO A 265 -2.16 14.19 3.43
C PRO A 265 -1.64 15.16 4.48
N PHE A 266 -0.97 16.21 4.03
CA PHE A 266 -0.35 17.17 4.92
C PHE A 266 -1.00 18.53 4.72
N GLY A 267 -1.90 18.91 5.63
CA GLY A 267 -2.43 20.26 5.70
C GLY A 267 -3.76 20.51 4.99
N THR A 268 -4.59 19.49 4.81
CA THR A 268 -6.01 19.75 4.64
C THR A 268 -6.69 19.64 6.01
N ASP A 269 -7.11 20.78 6.54
CA ASP A 269 -8.09 20.85 7.63
C ASP A 269 -9.51 20.59 7.11
N ASP A 270 -9.64 20.06 5.88
CA ASP A 270 -10.92 19.76 5.27
C ASP A 270 -11.60 18.65 6.09
N ASP A 271 -12.83 18.89 6.47
CA ASP A 271 -13.71 17.88 7.05
C ASP A 271 -13.69 16.63 6.16
N PRO A 272 -13.51 15.42 6.71
CA PRO A 272 -13.55 14.17 5.97
C PRO A 272 -14.77 14.04 5.04
N LYS A 273 -15.91 14.59 5.44
CA LYS A 273 -17.10 14.63 4.61
C LYS A 273 -16.93 15.48 3.34
N VAL A 274 -16.24 16.59 3.43
CA VAL A 274 -15.96 17.46 2.27
C VAL A 274 -15.09 16.73 1.25
N LEU A 275 -14.08 15.99 1.71
CA LEU A 275 -13.25 15.13 0.85
C LEU A 275 -14.09 14.03 0.21
N ALA A 276 -14.86 13.32 1.02
CA ALA A 276 -15.74 12.23 0.56
C ALA A 276 -16.72 12.70 -0.52
N ASP A 277 -17.32 13.86 -0.33
CA ASP A 277 -18.27 14.47 -1.30
C ASP A 277 -17.56 14.85 -2.61
N LYS A 278 -16.34 15.40 -2.55
CA LYS A 278 -15.54 15.71 -3.74
C LYS A 278 -15.21 14.45 -4.53
N VAL A 279 -14.76 13.39 -3.86
CA VAL A 279 -14.42 12.11 -4.49
C VAL A 279 -15.67 11.46 -5.11
N GLN A 280 -16.80 11.52 -4.41
CA GLN A 280 -18.06 11.00 -4.94
C GLN A 280 -18.55 11.79 -6.15
N ALA A 281 -18.39 13.11 -6.15
CA ALA A 281 -18.77 13.95 -7.30
C ALA A 281 -17.90 13.63 -8.53
N ASP A 282 -16.59 13.40 -8.35
CA ASP A 282 -15.70 12.99 -9.45
C ASP A 282 -16.06 11.61 -9.99
N LEU A 283 -16.36 10.66 -9.11
CA LEU A 283 -16.87 9.34 -9.48
C LEU A 283 -18.16 9.46 -10.32
N GLN A 284 -19.12 10.26 -9.86
CA GLN A 284 -20.40 10.43 -10.53
C GLN A 284 -20.22 11.07 -11.92
N ALA A 285 -19.38 12.10 -12.02
CA ALA A 285 -19.07 12.72 -13.30
C ALA A 285 -18.46 11.72 -14.31
N GLY A 286 -17.58 10.83 -13.84
CA GLY A 286 -17.02 9.76 -14.66
C GLY A 286 -18.07 8.74 -15.11
N LEU A 287 -18.98 8.34 -14.21
CA LEU A 287 -20.09 7.44 -14.54
C LEU A 287 -21.06 8.05 -15.56
N ASP A 288 -21.37 9.33 -15.43
CA ASP A 288 -22.29 10.03 -16.33
C ASP A 288 -21.69 10.24 -17.73
N ALA A 289 -20.37 10.35 -17.82
CA ALA A 289 -19.67 10.48 -19.11
C ALA A 289 -19.66 9.19 -19.95
N VAL A 290 -20.05 8.05 -19.40
CA VAL A 290 -20.06 6.74 -20.09
C VAL A 290 -21.46 6.15 -20.27
N LYS A 291 -22.48 6.82 -19.80
CA LYS A 291 -23.90 6.53 -20.10
C LYS A 291 -24.27 7.12 -21.48
#